data_cacc0885359b29d985b608b04c48eca5
#
_entry.id   cacc0885359b29d985b608b04c48eca5
#
_cell.length_a   1.000
_cell.length_b   1.000
_cell.length_c   1.000
_cell.angle_alpha   90.00
_cell.angle_beta   90.00
_cell.angle_gamma   90.00
#
_symmetry.space_group_name_H-M   'P 1'
#
loop_
_entity.id
_entity.type
_entity.pdbx_description
1 polymer ?
#
loop_
_entity_poly.entity_id
_entity_poly.type
_entity_poly.pdbx_seq_one_letter_code
_entity_poly.pdbx_strand_id
1 'polypeptide(L)'
;MKMEQKTKPKGLIARILGEQPTPDQKTVVQMMFLALLFWPMDFYMSAFFWDAPTRSSIDDFCRLGAACTIWLYPIYLIPLIWLWFKLSKKLGRAWLFNLCPLIPVAVFFLFLTLASISFAESKPEGYDPSTYKRLNELYTFDVNHVYYRFNSSYKILEGADPSTFKALSVDYAADMHHVWFHRNMIEGADPATFVLPDGDILSLGFALAHDAHDYYMGKVPLHVANMGSFRLIDSKWALDSLQVYYLGIVGNRYDRAVSAGDYRTFKVLNEFYAVDSKCVYYKNNIVEGADPASFAVLKGEDLYGQDKHHVYYEGTRDRLREKSRQGKHEVSK
;
A
#
# COMPACT_ATOMS: atom_id res chain seq x y z
N MET A 1 37.77 18.29 64.78
CA MET A 1 36.82 17.56 63.88
C MET A 1 36.34 18.55 62.85
N LYS A 2 36.98 18.57 61.65
CA LYS A 2 36.59 19.49 60.53
C LYS A 2 35.34 18.92 59.91
N MET A 3 34.21 19.63 59.99
CA MET A 3 33.02 19.34 59.22
C MET A 3 33.35 19.59 57.74
N GLU A 4 33.42 18.54 56.98
CA GLU A 4 33.54 18.59 55.52
C GLU A 4 32.24 19.22 54.96
N GLN A 5 32.32 20.46 54.52
CA GLN A 5 31.21 21.11 53.80
C GLN A 5 30.98 20.31 52.49
N LYS A 6 29.93 19.50 52.43
CA LYS A 6 29.43 18.89 51.20
C LYS A 6 29.05 19.99 50.23
N THR A 7 29.98 20.32 49.30
CA THR A 7 29.69 21.24 48.24
C THR A 7 28.50 20.72 47.38
N LYS A 8 27.51 21.57 47.17
CA LYS A 8 26.34 21.21 46.33
C LYS A 8 26.81 20.81 44.92
N PRO A 9 26.29 19.75 44.36
CA PRO A 9 26.68 19.30 43.03
C PRO A 9 26.41 20.37 41.97
N LYS A 10 27.45 20.72 41.19
CA LYS A 10 27.39 21.73 40.12
C LYS A 10 27.05 21.06 38.79
N GLY A 11 26.01 21.52 38.07
CA GLY A 11 25.61 21.03 36.76
C GLY A 11 24.40 20.07 36.80
N LEU A 12 23.74 19.96 35.67
CA LEU A 12 22.49 19.14 35.53
C LEU A 12 22.74 17.66 35.87
N ILE A 13 23.79 17.08 35.28
CA ILE A 13 24.12 15.65 35.48
C ILE A 13 24.44 15.37 36.95
N ALA A 14 25.22 16.23 37.59
CA ALA A 14 25.56 16.11 39.00
C ALA A 14 24.29 16.20 39.91
N ARG A 15 23.33 17.02 39.51
CA ARG A 15 22.04 17.11 40.23
C ARG A 15 21.20 15.86 40.05
N ILE A 16 21.16 15.24 38.85
CA ILE A 16 20.44 14.00 38.58
C ILE A 16 21.05 12.84 39.38
N LEU A 17 22.38 12.72 39.41
CA LEU A 17 23.08 11.63 40.12
C LEU A 17 23.17 11.88 41.63
N GLY A 18 23.07 13.11 42.07
CA GLY A 18 23.21 13.50 43.47
C GLY A 18 24.67 13.62 43.95
N GLU A 19 25.64 13.42 43.08
CA GLU A 19 27.08 13.55 43.32
C GLU A 19 27.80 13.97 42.05
N GLN A 20 29.11 14.29 42.15
CA GLN A 20 29.92 14.62 41.00
C GLN A 20 30.16 13.38 40.11
N PRO A 21 29.75 13.40 38.82
CA PRO A 21 29.93 12.27 37.93
C PRO A 21 31.35 12.07 37.51
N THR A 22 31.76 10.82 37.29
CA THR A 22 33.02 10.51 36.59
C THR A 22 32.95 10.93 35.12
N PRO A 23 34.10 11.09 34.42
CA PRO A 23 34.11 11.40 32.98
C PRO A 23 33.24 10.42 32.14
N ASP A 24 33.35 9.11 32.41
CA ASP A 24 32.57 8.09 31.71
C ASP A 24 31.08 8.22 31.96
N GLN A 25 30.68 8.49 33.19
CA GLN A 25 29.27 8.73 33.53
C GLN A 25 28.72 9.98 32.86
N LYS A 26 29.52 11.03 32.73
CA LYS A 26 29.11 12.22 31.93
C LYS A 26 28.86 11.87 30.49
N THR A 27 29.77 11.13 29.86
CA THR A 27 29.69 10.72 28.47
C THR A 27 28.42 9.87 28.23
N VAL A 28 28.16 8.89 29.10
CA VAL A 28 26.97 8.04 29.01
C VAL A 28 25.69 8.86 29.09
N VAL A 29 25.59 9.77 30.06
CA VAL A 29 24.41 10.61 30.22
C VAL A 29 24.25 11.58 29.04
N GLN A 30 25.36 12.15 28.53
CA GLN A 30 25.33 13.01 27.36
C GLN A 30 24.85 12.28 26.12
N MET A 31 25.29 11.02 25.89
CA MET A 31 24.80 10.20 24.78
C MET A 31 23.29 9.92 24.89
N MET A 32 22.77 9.64 26.09
CA MET A 32 21.34 9.43 26.31
C MET A 32 20.52 10.70 26.04
N PHE A 33 21.05 11.89 26.42
CA PHE A 33 20.40 13.16 26.09
C PHE A 33 20.51 13.52 24.60
N LEU A 34 21.62 13.14 23.93
CA LEU A 34 21.78 13.33 22.49
C LEU A 34 20.72 12.55 21.71
N ALA A 35 20.34 11.36 22.17
CA ALA A 35 19.27 10.56 21.57
C ALA A 35 17.91 11.30 21.52
N LEU A 36 17.68 12.27 22.42
CA LEU A 36 16.47 13.11 22.35
C LEU A 36 16.41 14.00 21.09
N LEU A 37 17.52 14.28 20.43
CA LEU A 37 17.52 15.04 19.17
C LEU A 37 16.89 14.24 18.03
N PHE A 38 16.97 12.90 18.08
CA PHE A 38 16.40 12.00 17.09
C PHE A 38 14.99 11.52 17.47
N TRP A 39 14.58 11.73 18.73
CA TRP A 39 13.29 11.29 19.23
C TRP A 39 12.06 11.73 18.40
N PRO A 40 11.96 12.95 17.84
CA PRO A 40 10.82 13.32 17.01
C PRO A 40 10.72 12.46 15.73
N MET A 41 11.87 12.08 15.17
CA MET A 41 11.90 11.21 14.00
C MET A 41 11.51 9.77 14.37
N ASP A 42 12.02 9.25 15.47
CA ASP A 42 11.68 7.93 15.98
C ASP A 42 10.19 7.85 16.37
N PHE A 43 9.65 8.91 16.95
CA PHE A 43 8.23 9.03 17.26
C PHE A 43 7.38 8.98 15.99
N TYR A 44 7.73 9.74 14.95
CA TYR A 44 7.03 9.76 13.68
C TYR A 44 7.11 8.38 12.99
N MET A 45 8.28 7.78 12.93
CA MET A 45 8.47 6.46 12.33
C MET A 45 7.72 5.37 13.09
N SER A 46 7.59 5.46 14.40
CA SER A 46 6.84 4.48 15.21
C SER A 46 5.34 4.51 14.93
N ALA A 47 4.79 5.60 14.38
CA ALA A 47 3.39 5.67 14.00
C ALA A 47 3.03 4.65 12.92
N PHE A 48 3.98 4.29 12.04
CA PHE A 48 3.77 3.24 11.04
C PHE A 48 3.50 1.85 11.65
N PHE A 49 3.91 1.59 12.89
CA PHE A 49 3.58 0.34 13.57
C PHE A 49 2.08 0.23 13.91
N TRP A 50 1.35 1.35 13.97
CA TRP A 50 -0.08 1.36 14.26
C TRP A 50 -0.94 1.11 13.03
N ASP A 51 -0.47 1.48 11.83
CA ASP A 51 -1.22 1.30 10.59
C ASP A 51 -1.20 -0.15 10.11
N ALA A 52 -0.30 -0.97 10.63
CA ALA A 52 -0.26 -2.37 10.29
C ALA A 52 -1.36 -3.13 11.06
N PRO A 53 -2.17 -3.95 10.38
CA PRO A 53 -3.25 -4.70 11.00
C PRO A 53 -2.71 -5.64 12.09
N THR A 54 -3.36 -5.63 13.23
CA THR A 54 -3.00 -6.47 14.38
C THR A 54 -3.61 -7.86 14.22
N ARG A 55 -2.90 -8.88 14.71
CA ARG A 55 -3.28 -10.28 14.55
C ARG A 55 -3.82 -10.92 15.82
N SER A 56 -3.52 -10.32 16.97
CA SER A 56 -3.97 -10.81 18.28
C SER A 56 -3.85 -9.72 19.33
N SER A 57 -4.53 -9.90 20.46
CA SER A 57 -4.41 -9.01 21.64
C SER A 57 -2.98 -8.97 22.19
N ILE A 58 -2.20 -10.06 22.03
CA ILE A 58 -0.79 -10.11 22.43
C ILE A 58 0.07 -9.28 21.49
N ASP A 59 -0.20 -9.33 20.18
CA ASP A 59 0.47 -8.47 19.19
C ASP A 59 0.22 -7.00 19.46
N ASP A 60 -1.03 -6.61 19.76
CA ASP A 60 -1.39 -5.25 20.20
C ASP A 60 -0.60 -4.82 21.44
N PHE A 61 -0.55 -5.68 22.46
CA PHE A 61 0.21 -5.40 23.68
C PHE A 61 1.71 -5.23 23.40
N CYS A 62 2.30 -6.11 22.58
CA CYS A 62 3.72 -6.05 22.25
C CYS A 62 4.07 -4.81 21.42
N ARG A 63 3.22 -4.43 20.44
CA ARG A 63 3.38 -3.21 19.64
C ARG A 63 3.24 -1.97 20.50
N LEU A 64 2.23 -1.94 21.38
CA LEU A 64 2.05 -0.85 22.35
C LEU A 64 3.28 -0.73 23.26
N GLY A 65 3.82 -1.84 23.77
CA GLY A 65 5.03 -1.84 24.59
C GLY A 65 6.24 -1.28 23.84
N ALA A 66 6.47 -1.71 22.59
CA ALA A 66 7.53 -1.17 21.75
C ALA A 66 7.37 0.33 21.49
N ALA A 67 6.15 0.76 21.13
CA ALA A 67 5.84 2.17 20.90
C ALA A 67 6.01 3.02 22.19
N CYS A 68 5.54 2.54 23.33
CA CYS A 68 5.72 3.22 24.61
C CYS A 68 7.20 3.38 24.99
N THR A 69 8.05 2.43 24.65
CA THR A 69 9.49 2.54 24.91
C THR A 69 10.09 3.75 24.18
N ILE A 70 9.63 4.03 22.96
CA ILE A 70 10.06 5.20 22.19
C ILE A 70 9.33 6.47 22.67
N TRP A 71 8.00 6.42 22.75
CA TRP A 71 7.17 7.60 22.99
C TRP A 71 7.39 8.22 24.36
N LEU A 72 7.59 7.40 25.39
CA LEU A 72 7.79 7.86 26.75
C LEU A 72 9.27 8.09 27.09
N TYR A 73 10.19 7.89 26.13
CA TYR A 73 11.64 8.05 26.36
C TYR A 73 12.01 9.37 27.04
N PRO A 74 11.50 10.54 26.63
CA PRO A 74 11.82 11.80 27.29
C PRO A 74 11.34 11.83 28.75
N ILE A 75 10.25 11.14 29.07
CA ILE A 75 9.63 11.17 30.41
C ILE A 75 10.42 10.29 31.39
N TYR A 76 10.78 9.07 30.99
CA TYR A 76 11.45 8.13 31.87
C TYR A 76 12.97 8.23 31.86
N LEU A 77 13.55 9.03 30.98
CA LEU A 77 15.01 9.19 30.83
C LEU A 77 15.70 9.54 32.14
N ILE A 78 15.24 10.58 32.82
CA ILE A 78 15.85 11.06 34.09
C ILE A 78 15.66 10.01 35.21
N PRO A 79 14.45 9.49 35.48
CA PRO A 79 14.26 8.41 36.44
C PRO A 79 15.10 7.16 36.14
N LEU A 80 15.24 6.78 34.85
CA LEU A 80 16.06 5.63 34.45
C LEU A 80 17.53 5.80 34.81
N ILE A 81 18.11 6.96 34.44
CA ILE A 81 19.51 7.30 34.76
C ILE A 81 19.74 7.26 36.26
N TRP A 82 18.86 7.87 37.05
CA TRP A 82 18.98 7.93 38.49
C TRP A 82 18.86 6.56 39.16
N LEU A 83 17.84 5.77 38.77
CA LEU A 83 17.62 4.42 39.30
C LEU A 83 18.80 3.50 38.99
N TRP A 84 19.26 3.52 37.75
CA TRP A 84 20.35 2.66 37.28
C TRP A 84 21.69 3.05 37.93
N PHE A 85 21.91 4.34 38.15
CA PHE A 85 23.07 4.84 38.89
C PHE A 85 23.06 4.30 40.33
N LYS A 86 21.94 4.40 41.03
CA LYS A 86 21.80 3.83 42.38
C LYS A 86 22.01 2.32 42.43
N LEU A 87 21.46 1.60 41.43
CA LEU A 87 21.60 0.15 41.34
C LEU A 87 23.04 -0.26 41.12
N SER A 88 23.75 0.36 40.18
CA SER A 88 25.17 0.07 39.89
C SER A 88 26.07 0.32 41.10
N LYS A 89 25.77 1.36 41.88
CA LYS A 89 26.45 1.73 43.11
C LYS A 89 26.16 0.68 44.21
N LYS A 90 24.91 0.28 44.39
CA LYS A 90 24.48 -0.72 45.36
C LYS A 90 25.14 -2.10 45.09
N LEU A 91 25.30 -2.44 43.81
CA LEU A 91 25.95 -3.70 43.39
C LEU A 91 27.50 -3.64 43.44
N GLY A 92 28.08 -2.46 43.74
CA GLY A 92 29.53 -2.26 43.75
C GLY A 92 30.20 -2.40 42.36
N ARG A 93 29.41 -2.34 41.29
CA ARG A 93 29.86 -2.55 39.89
C ARG A 93 29.61 -1.30 39.06
N ALA A 94 30.45 -0.27 39.25
CA ALA A 94 30.30 1.01 38.56
C ALA A 94 30.24 0.90 37.02
N TRP A 95 30.92 -0.09 36.44
CA TRP A 95 30.90 -0.37 34.99
C TRP A 95 29.49 -0.68 34.45
N LEU A 96 28.59 -1.23 35.30
CA LEU A 96 27.22 -1.49 34.89
C LEU A 96 26.48 -0.21 34.47
N PHE A 97 26.92 0.97 34.95
CA PHE A 97 26.32 2.24 34.56
C PHE A 97 26.44 2.50 33.07
N ASN A 98 27.53 2.06 32.45
CA ASN A 98 27.78 2.23 31.02
C ASN A 98 26.80 1.43 30.13
N LEU A 99 26.08 0.47 30.72
CA LEU A 99 25.02 -0.29 30.02
C LEU A 99 23.66 0.42 30.04
N CYS A 100 23.54 1.53 30.78
CA CYS A 100 22.27 2.26 30.91
C CYS A 100 21.62 2.61 29.54
N PRO A 101 22.36 3.07 28.51
CA PRO A 101 21.79 3.36 27.20
C PRO A 101 21.22 2.14 26.47
N LEU A 102 21.68 0.95 26.81
CA LEU A 102 21.23 -0.28 26.16
C LEU A 102 19.88 -0.77 26.69
N ILE A 103 19.42 -0.29 27.86
CA ILE A 103 18.18 -0.74 28.47
C ILE A 103 16.96 -0.43 27.60
N PRO A 104 16.71 0.80 27.14
CA PRO A 104 15.59 1.10 26.24
C PRO A 104 15.66 0.27 24.95
N VAL A 105 16.86 0.11 24.40
CA VAL A 105 17.08 -0.69 23.18
C VAL A 105 16.74 -2.16 23.44
N ALA A 106 17.22 -2.73 24.53
CA ALA A 106 16.92 -4.12 24.88
C ALA A 106 15.43 -4.35 25.13
N VAL A 107 14.75 -3.42 25.80
CA VAL A 107 13.30 -3.47 26.04
C VAL A 107 12.52 -3.37 24.72
N PHE A 108 12.91 -2.48 23.85
CA PHE A 108 12.30 -2.34 22.52
C PHE A 108 12.42 -3.63 21.70
N PHE A 109 13.64 -4.20 21.60
CA PHE A 109 13.84 -5.45 20.89
C PHE A 109 13.14 -6.63 21.56
N LEU A 110 13.03 -6.64 22.90
CA LEU A 110 12.24 -7.65 23.60
C LEU A 110 10.79 -7.63 23.15
N PHE A 111 10.15 -6.46 23.07
CA PHE A 111 8.77 -6.34 22.58
C PHE A 111 8.64 -6.73 21.12
N LEU A 112 9.62 -6.37 20.28
CA LEU A 112 9.62 -6.79 18.88
C LEU A 112 9.79 -8.30 18.72
N THR A 113 10.65 -8.94 19.51
CA THR A 113 10.82 -10.40 19.47
C THR A 113 9.59 -11.13 20.01
N LEU A 114 8.95 -10.63 21.07
CA LEU A 114 7.69 -11.16 21.56
C LEU A 114 6.56 -11.00 20.53
N ALA A 115 6.50 -9.87 19.86
CA ALA A 115 5.59 -9.67 18.74
C ALA A 115 5.88 -10.70 17.63
N SER A 116 7.15 -10.92 17.28
CA SER A 116 7.55 -11.92 16.26
C SER A 116 7.17 -13.35 16.63
N ILE A 117 7.30 -13.73 17.90
CA ILE A 117 6.89 -15.06 18.41
C ILE A 117 5.36 -15.20 18.40
N SER A 118 4.63 -14.09 18.62
CA SER A 118 3.17 -14.01 18.51
C SER A 118 2.66 -14.22 17.07
N PHE A 119 3.56 -14.25 16.09
CA PHE A 119 3.30 -14.60 14.69
C PHE A 119 3.02 -16.10 14.49
N ALA A 120 2.60 -16.85 15.46
CA ALA A 120 1.98 -18.13 15.22
C ALA A 120 0.86 -17.91 14.18
N GLU A 121 1.04 -18.54 13.03
CA GLU A 121 0.16 -18.37 11.86
C GLU A 121 -1.29 -18.53 12.30
N SER A 122 -2.06 -17.43 12.31
CA SER A 122 -3.49 -17.52 12.64
C SER A 122 -4.12 -18.49 11.65
N LYS A 123 -4.89 -19.42 12.15
CA LYS A 123 -5.60 -20.41 11.34
C LYS A 123 -7.09 -20.09 11.34
N PRO A 124 -7.86 -20.55 10.33
CA PRO A 124 -9.30 -20.37 10.31
C PRO A 124 -9.96 -20.96 11.55
N GLU A 125 -11.02 -20.34 12.04
CA GLU A 125 -11.82 -20.90 13.11
C GLU A 125 -12.58 -22.16 12.60
N GLY A 126 -12.54 -23.26 13.38
CA GLY A 126 -13.23 -24.50 13.03
C GLY A 126 -12.59 -25.30 11.88
N TYR A 127 -11.37 -25.00 11.47
CA TYR A 127 -10.67 -25.77 10.44
C TYR A 127 -10.38 -27.21 10.90
N ASP A 128 -10.31 -28.15 9.94
CA ASP A 128 -9.87 -29.51 10.20
C ASP A 128 -8.32 -29.61 10.13
N PRO A 129 -7.62 -29.80 11.29
CA PRO A 129 -6.16 -29.83 11.30
C PRO A 129 -5.54 -30.96 10.49
N SER A 130 -6.28 -32.06 10.25
CA SER A 130 -5.76 -33.23 9.56
C SER A 130 -5.65 -33.06 8.05
N THR A 131 -6.47 -32.20 7.48
CA THR A 131 -6.58 -31.94 6.04
C THR A 131 -6.20 -30.53 5.63
N TYR A 132 -5.96 -29.65 6.61
CA TYR A 132 -5.63 -28.24 6.35
C TYR A 132 -4.34 -28.08 5.53
N LYS A 133 -4.46 -27.33 4.42
CA LYS A 133 -3.36 -27.01 3.53
C LYS A 133 -3.38 -25.55 3.13
N ARG A 134 -2.21 -24.97 2.96
CA ARG A 134 -2.02 -23.63 2.40
C ARG A 134 -1.67 -23.76 0.93
N LEU A 135 -2.38 -23.04 0.07
CA LEU A 135 -2.11 -22.99 -1.36
C LEU A 135 -1.15 -21.84 -1.70
N ASN A 136 -1.46 -20.64 -1.18
CA ASN A 136 -0.62 -19.45 -1.33
C ASN A 136 -0.81 -18.51 -0.12
N GLU A 137 -0.47 -17.23 -0.26
CA GLU A 137 -0.59 -16.24 0.83
C GLU A 137 -2.05 -15.92 1.19
N LEU A 138 -2.96 -16.04 0.24
CA LEU A 138 -4.37 -15.65 0.39
C LEU A 138 -5.31 -16.83 0.55
N TYR A 139 -4.99 -18.01 -0.02
CA TYR A 139 -5.90 -19.14 -0.04
C TYR A 139 -5.36 -20.33 0.75
N THR A 140 -6.23 -20.86 1.59
CA THR A 140 -6.02 -22.10 2.34
C THR A 140 -7.29 -22.93 2.27
N PHE A 141 -7.21 -24.24 2.47
CA PHE A 141 -8.37 -25.11 2.48
C PHE A 141 -8.19 -26.29 3.43
N ASP A 142 -9.29 -26.91 3.78
CA ASP A 142 -9.37 -28.23 4.37
C ASP A 142 -10.39 -29.09 3.60
N VAL A 143 -10.74 -30.26 4.11
CA VAL A 143 -11.73 -31.14 3.46
C VAL A 143 -13.13 -30.52 3.38
N ASN A 144 -13.45 -29.57 4.27
CA ASN A 144 -14.80 -29.01 4.40
C ASN A 144 -14.95 -27.65 3.70
N HIS A 145 -13.91 -26.83 3.74
CA HIS A 145 -14.00 -25.44 3.30
C HIS A 145 -12.73 -24.94 2.62
N VAL A 146 -12.91 -23.95 1.75
CA VAL A 146 -11.86 -23.08 1.27
C VAL A 146 -11.93 -21.75 2.02
N TYR A 147 -10.78 -21.22 2.43
CA TYR A 147 -10.67 -20.00 3.20
C TYR A 147 -9.85 -18.96 2.44
N TYR A 148 -10.33 -17.74 2.43
CA TYR A 148 -9.62 -16.57 1.97
C TYR A 148 -9.08 -15.81 3.16
N ARG A 149 -7.77 -15.55 3.16
CA ARG A 149 -7.07 -14.79 4.20
C ARG A 149 -7.01 -13.31 3.81
N PHE A 150 -7.54 -12.46 4.65
CA PHE A 150 -7.41 -11.02 4.53
C PHE A 150 -6.84 -10.44 5.83
N ASN A 151 -5.64 -9.87 5.74
CA ASN A 151 -4.86 -9.45 6.91
C ASN A 151 -4.61 -10.64 7.86
N SER A 152 -5.18 -10.60 9.06
CA SER A 152 -5.05 -11.65 10.07
C SER A 152 -6.32 -12.50 10.23
N SER A 153 -7.34 -12.26 9.43
CA SER A 153 -8.61 -12.96 9.49
C SER A 153 -8.81 -13.90 8.30
N TYR A 154 -9.56 -14.95 8.54
CA TYR A 154 -9.97 -15.88 7.50
C TYR A 154 -11.48 -15.78 7.28
N LYS A 155 -11.89 -15.88 6.04
CA LYS A 155 -13.30 -15.96 5.63
C LYS A 155 -13.51 -17.19 4.79
N ILE A 156 -14.56 -17.93 5.05
CA ILE A 156 -14.98 -19.03 4.19
C ILE A 156 -15.33 -18.47 2.81
N LEU A 157 -14.83 -19.13 1.79
CA LEU A 157 -15.15 -18.83 0.40
C LEU A 157 -16.40 -19.61 0.03
N GLU A 158 -17.54 -18.93 0.16
CA GLU A 158 -18.84 -19.56 -0.04
C GLU A 158 -18.97 -20.10 -1.46
N GLY A 159 -19.43 -21.35 -1.59
CA GLY A 159 -19.63 -22.02 -2.88
C GLY A 159 -18.38 -22.61 -3.51
N ALA A 160 -17.21 -22.49 -2.88
CA ALA A 160 -15.99 -23.11 -3.38
C ALA A 160 -15.95 -24.60 -3.03
N ASP A 161 -15.58 -25.43 -4.01
CA ASP A 161 -15.37 -26.88 -3.83
C ASP A 161 -13.91 -27.16 -3.42
N PRO A 162 -13.64 -27.54 -2.15
CA PRO A 162 -12.28 -27.79 -1.69
C PRO A 162 -11.58 -28.92 -2.44
N SER A 163 -12.33 -29.86 -3.01
CA SER A 163 -11.78 -31.05 -3.67
C SER A 163 -11.11 -30.73 -5.02
N THR A 164 -11.55 -29.67 -5.68
CA THR A 164 -11.06 -29.23 -7.01
C THR A 164 -10.42 -27.85 -6.98
N PHE A 165 -10.42 -27.19 -5.82
CA PHE A 165 -9.92 -25.83 -5.68
C PHE A 165 -8.42 -25.73 -5.91
N LYS A 166 -8.00 -24.80 -6.74
CA LYS A 166 -6.62 -24.49 -7.05
C LYS A 166 -6.36 -22.98 -7.10
N ALA A 167 -5.23 -22.54 -6.59
CA ALA A 167 -4.76 -21.19 -6.82
C ALA A 167 -4.13 -21.09 -8.22
N LEU A 168 -4.58 -20.16 -9.02
CA LEU A 168 -4.05 -19.86 -10.36
C LEU A 168 -2.92 -18.83 -10.26
N SER A 169 -3.05 -17.87 -9.35
CA SER A 169 -2.02 -16.88 -8.99
C SER A 169 -2.15 -16.50 -7.52
N VAL A 170 -1.50 -15.40 -7.10
CA VAL A 170 -1.75 -14.81 -5.77
C VAL A 170 -3.20 -14.35 -5.66
N ASP A 171 -3.75 -13.74 -6.72
CA ASP A 171 -5.04 -13.07 -6.70
C ASP A 171 -6.19 -13.93 -7.21
N TYR A 172 -5.92 -14.85 -8.15
CA TYR A 172 -6.93 -15.69 -8.79
C TYR A 172 -6.88 -17.13 -8.31
N ALA A 173 -8.05 -17.69 -8.18
CA ALA A 173 -8.24 -19.12 -7.91
C ALA A 173 -9.46 -19.66 -8.67
N ALA A 174 -9.53 -20.98 -8.86
CA ALA A 174 -10.67 -21.64 -9.48
C ALA A 174 -10.90 -23.02 -8.85
N ASP A 175 -12.15 -23.47 -8.91
CA ASP A 175 -12.52 -24.88 -8.79
C ASP A 175 -13.10 -25.37 -10.12
N MET A 176 -13.77 -26.50 -10.13
CA MET A 176 -14.40 -27.03 -11.34
C MET A 176 -15.62 -26.22 -11.81
N HIS A 177 -16.19 -25.36 -10.97
CA HIS A 177 -17.45 -24.67 -11.24
C HIS A 177 -17.30 -23.16 -11.34
N HIS A 178 -16.34 -22.56 -10.60
CA HIS A 178 -16.23 -21.12 -10.43
C HIS A 178 -14.79 -20.64 -10.48
N VAL A 179 -14.65 -19.34 -10.77
CA VAL A 179 -13.39 -18.60 -10.67
C VAL A 179 -13.54 -17.48 -9.63
N TRP A 180 -12.50 -17.25 -8.84
CA TRP A 180 -12.46 -16.19 -7.84
C TRP A 180 -11.31 -15.22 -8.10
N PHE A 181 -11.60 -13.95 -7.85
CA PHE A 181 -10.60 -12.93 -7.63
C PHE A 181 -10.64 -12.51 -6.16
N HIS A 182 -9.60 -12.80 -5.41
CA HIS A 182 -9.60 -12.70 -3.96
C HIS A 182 -10.78 -13.52 -3.35
N ARG A 183 -11.67 -12.86 -2.61
CA ARG A 183 -12.87 -13.47 -2.00
C ARG A 183 -14.13 -13.39 -2.87
N ASN A 184 -14.03 -12.77 -4.04
CA ASN A 184 -15.20 -12.53 -4.88
C ASN A 184 -15.23 -13.52 -6.02
N MET A 185 -16.34 -14.23 -6.16
CA MET A 185 -16.62 -15.05 -7.33
C MET A 185 -16.77 -14.14 -8.56
N ILE A 186 -16.17 -14.53 -9.66
CA ILE A 186 -16.28 -13.82 -10.94
C ILE A 186 -17.51 -14.38 -11.65
N GLU A 187 -18.55 -13.58 -11.72
CA GLU A 187 -19.80 -13.97 -12.34
C GLU A 187 -19.62 -14.19 -13.84
N GLY A 188 -20.05 -15.34 -14.34
CA GLY A 188 -19.98 -15.69 -15.76
C GLY A 188 -18.63 -16.20 -16.26
N ALA A 189 -17.58 -16.23 -15.44
CA ALA A 189 -16.29 -16.77 -15.85
C ALA A 189 -16.35 -18.30 -16.00
N ASP A 190 -15.77 -18.81 -17.08
CA ASP A 190 -15.65 -20.24 -17.36
C ASP A 190 -14.32 -20.80 -16.78
N PRO A 191 -14.36 -21.57 -15.69
CA PRO A 191 -13.14 -22.10 -15.08
C PRO A 191 -12.40 -23.11 -15.96
N ALA A 192 -13.06 -23.70 -16.95
CA ALA A 192 -12.45 -24.68 -17.84
C ALA A 192 -11.49 -24.05 -18.86
N THR A 193 -11.77 -22.81 -19.24
CA THR A 193 -10.98 -22.05 -20.23
C THR A 193 -10.28 -20.84 -19.66
N PHE A 194 -10.40 -20.62 -18.33
CA PHE A 194 -9.82 -19.45 -17.66
C PHE A 194 -8.29 -19.51 -17.63
N VAL A 195 -7.66 -18.49 -18.19
CA VAL A 195 -6.21 -18.40 -18.36
C VAL A 195 -5.70 -17.05 -17.84
N LEU A 196 -4.59 -17.10 -17.16
CA LEU A 196 -3.79 -15.92 -16.85
C LEU A 196 -2.78 -15.71 -17.97
N PRO A 197 -2.62 -14.50 -18.47
CA PRO A 197 -1.64 -14.23 -19.52
C PRO A 197 -0.21 -14.48 -19.03
N ASP A 198 0.60 -15.09 -19.89
CA ASP A 198 2.03 -15.25 -19.67
C ASP A 198 2.77 -13.91 -19.89
N GLY A 199 3.68 -13.55 -19.00
CA GLY A 199 4.67 -12.49 -19.22
C GLY A 199 4.26 -11.09 -18.77
N ASP A 200 4.86 -10.07 -19.40
CA ASP A 200 4.92 -8.66 -18.97
C ASP A 200 3.59 -7.89 -18.83
N ILE A 201 2.45 -8.52 -19.06
CA ILE A 201 1.14 -7.91 -18.79
C ILE A 201 0.96 -7.65 -17.29
N LEU A 202 1.68 -8.38 -16.44
CA LEU A 202 1.79 -8.10 -15.00
C LEU A 202 2.43 -6.73 -14.69
N SER A 203 3.17 -6.13 -15.61
CA SER A 203 3.75 -4.79 -15.46
C SER A 203 2.70 -3.68 -15.38
N LEU A 204 1.44 -3.99 -15.71
CA LEU A 204 0.30 -3.07 -15.64
C LEU A 204 -0.22 -2.84 -14.22
N GLY A 205 0.31 -3.55 -13.21
CA GLY A 205 -0.19 -3.49 -11.83
C GLY A 205 -1.58 -4.11 -11.64
N PHE A 206 -2.13 -4.76 -12.69
CA PHE A 206 -3.41 -5.46 -12.66
C PHE A 206 -3.28 -6.78 -13.42
N ALA A 207 -3.80 -7.85 -12.87
CA ALA A 207 -3.87 -9.14 -13.53
C ALA A 207 -5.05 -9.12 -14.52
N LEU A 208 -4.78 -8.95 -15.81
CA LEU A 208 -5.76 -9.14 -16.87
C LEU A 208 -5.84 -10.64 -17.16
N ALA A 209 -6.95 -11.26 -16.86
CA ALA A 209 -7.22 -12.67 -17.17
C ALA A 209 -8.24 -12.77 -18.31
N HIS A 210 -8.37 -13.94 -18.92
CA HIS A 210 -9.43 -14.20 -19.90
C HIS A 210 -9.89 -15.66 -19.85
N ASP A 211 -11.07 -15.89 -20.33
CA ASP A 211 -11.55 -17.20 -20.73
C ASP A 211 -11.93 -17.22 -22.22
N ALA A 212 -12.67 -18.21 -22.67
CA ALA A 212 -13.15 -18.30 -24.05
C ALA A 212 -14.15 -17.19 -24.44
N HIS A 213 -14.74 -16.50 -23.45
CA HIS A 213 -15.89 -15.62 -23.63
C HIS A 213 -15.58 -14.14 -23.38
N ASP A 214 -14.68 -13.84 -22.43
CA ASP A 214 -14.40 -12.46 -22.03
C ASP A 214 -13.00 -12.28 -21.45
N TYR A 215 -12.58 -11.02 -21.29
CA TYR A 215 -11.41 -10.60 -20.52
C TYR A 215 -11.86 -10.03 -19.17
N TYR A 216 -11.07 -10.27 -18.14
CA TYR A 216 -11.39 -9.89 -16.76
C TYR A 216 -10.28 -9.03 -16.16
N MET A 217 -10.66 -7.88 -15.63
CA MET A 217 -9.78 -7.06 -14.83
C MET A 217 -10.15 -7.21 -13.35
N GLY A 218 -9.36 -8.01 -12.64
CA GLY A 218 -9.74 -8.46 -11.31
C GLY A 218 -11.05 -9.27 -11.39
N LYS A 219 -12.08 -8.83 -10.69
CA LYS A 219 -13.42 -9.48 -10.72
C LYS A 219 -14.36 -8.96 -11.80
N VAL A 220 -13.95 -7.95 -12.58
CA VAL A 220 -14.85 -7.24 -13.50
C VAL A 220 -14.64 -7.72 -14.92
N PRO A 221 -15.69 -8.25 -15.59
CA PRO A 221 -15.63 -8.58 -17.00
C PRO A 221 -15.58 -7.29 -17.86
N LEU A 222 -14.78 -7.31 -18.90
CA LEU A 222 -14.66 -6.19 -19.84
C LEU A 222 -15.79 -6.16 -20.87
N HIS A 223 -16.55 -7.26 -21.01
CA HIS A 223 -17.59 -7.45 -22.02
C HIS A 223 -17.05 -7.18 -23.44
N VAL A 224 -15.98 -7.90 -23.78
CA VAL A 224 -15.30 -7.76 -25.07
C VAL A 224 -16.24 -8.12 -26.20
N ALA A 225 -16.48 -7.17 -27.09
CA ALA A 225 -17.44 -7.35 -28.19
C ALA A 225 -16.93 -8.30 -29.28
N ASN A 226 -15.63 -8.36 -29.49
CA ASN A 226 -15.02 -9.26 -30.46
C ASN A 226 -13.67 -9.80 -29.94
N MET A 227 -13.74 -10.98 -29.28
CA MET A 227 -12.57 -11.68 -28.73
C MET A 227 -11.45 -11.92 -29.77
N GLY A 228 -11.81 -12.26 -31.02
CA GLY A 228 -10.85 -12.55 -32.07
C GLY A 228 -10.01 -11.37 -32.55
N SER A 229 -10.43 -10.16 -32.27
CA SER A 229 -9.73 -8.92 -32.63
C SER A 229 -9.26 -8.10 -31.41
N PHE A 230 -9.52 -8.58 -30.20
CA PHE A 230 -9.10 -7.90 -28.99
C PHE A 230 -7.58 -7.83 -28.89
N ARG A 231 -7.08 -6.66 -28.55
CA ARG A 231 -5.65 -6.42 -28.34
C ARG A 231 -5.41 -5.32 -27.31
N LEU A 232 -4.43 -5.53 -26.48
CA LEU A 232 -3.83 -4.51 -25.63
C LEU A 232 -3.00 -3.56 -26.49
N ILE A 233 -3.13 -2.25 -26.28
CA ILE A 233 -2.32 -1.23 -26.91
C ILE A 233 -1.21 -0.80 -25.96
N ASP A 234 -1.58 -0.52 -24.70
CA ASP A 234 -0.65 -0.21 -23.62
C ASP A 234 -1.30 -0.53 -22.25
N SER A 235 -0.73 0.01 -21.18
CA SER A 235 -1.22 -0.23 -19.81
C SER A 235 -2.60 0.33 -19.50
N LYS A 236 -3.13 1.20 -20.34
CA LYS A 236 -4.42 1.88 -20.10
C LYS A 236 -5.43 1.66 -21.21
N TRP A 237 -4.99 1.21 -22.36
CA TRP A 237 -5.84 1.14 -23.53
C TRP A 237 -5.81 -0.25 -24.19
N ALA A 238 -6.98 -0.75 -24.45
CA ALA A 238 -7.23 -1.92 -25.28
C ALA A 238 -8.33 -1.61 -26.29
N LEU A 239 -8.40 -2.41 -27.34
CA LEU A 239 -9.48 -2.29 -28.32
C LEU A 239 -9.75 -3.64 -29.01
N ASP A 240 -10.95 -3.76 -29.55
CA ASP A 240 -11.30 -4.73 -30.56
C ASP A 240 -11.79 -4.02 -31.84
N SER A 241 -12.35 -4.77 -32.78
CA SER A 241 -12.89 -4.18 -34.03
C SER A 241 -14.12 -3.31 -33.87
N LEU A 242 -14.74 -3.30 -32.69
CA LEU A 242 -16.03 -2.64 -32.41
C LEU A 242 -15.92 -1.60 -31.30
N GLN A 243 -15.01 -1.80 -30.34
CA GLN A 243 -14.96 -1.03 -29.12
C GLN A 243 -13.54 -0.66 -28.70
N VAL A 244 -13.41 0.43 -27.96
CA VAL A 244 -12.22 0.87 -27.25
C VAL A 244 -12.46 0.68 -25.77
N TYR A 245 -11.48 0.15 -25.05
CA TYR A 245 -11.53 -0.13 -23.63
C TYR A 245 -10.47 0.70 -22.91
N TYR A 246 -10.89 1.44 -21.88
CA TYR A 246 -9.96 2.10 -20.98
C TYR A 246 -9.79 1.26 -19.71
N LEU A 247 -8.57 0.78 -19.49
CA LEU A 247 -8.24 -0.14 -18.39
C LEU A 247 -7.82 0.59 -17.12
N GLY A 248 -7.89 1.92 -17.08
CA GLY A 248 -7.64 2.72 -15.89
C GLY A 248 -8.81 2.71 -14.94
N ILE A 249 -8.54 2.94 -13.64
CA ILE A 249 -9.59 3.10 -12.64
C ILE A 249 -10.22 4.49 -12.81
N VAL A 250 -11.53 4.53 -13.06
CA VAL A 250 -12.32 5.75 -13.09
C VAL A 250 -13.33 5.70 -11.94
N GLY A 251 -13.06 6.45 -10.88
CA GLY A 251 -13.86 6.35 -9.66
C GLY A 251 -13.67 5.00 -8.95
N ASN A 252 -14.75 4.39 -8.49
CA ASN A 252 -14.75 3.05 -7.89
C ASN A 252 -15.17 1.93 -8.87
N ARG A 253 -15.16 2.22 -10.18
CA ARG A 253 -15.58 1.29 -11.22
C ARG A 253 -14.52 1.20 -12.31
N TYR A 254 -14.30 -0.01 -12.80
CA TYR A 254 -13.65 -0.23 -14.08
C TYR A 254 -14.70 0.09 -15.12
N ASP A 255 -14.48 1.17 -15.87
CA ASP A 255 -15.54 1.69 -16.70
C ASP A 255 -15.52 1.12 -18.12
N ARG A 256 -16.71 1.23 -18.69
CA ARG A 256 -17.21 0.53 -19.85
C ARG A 256 -16.44 0.88 -21.12
N ALA A 257 -16.46 -0.07 -22.04
CA ALA A 257 -16.07 0.12 -23.42
C ALA A 257 -16.87 1.22 -24.11
N VAL A 258 -16.23 1.93 -25.00
CA VAL A 258 -16.85 2.94 -25.86
C VAL A 258 -16.81 2.43 -27.30
N SER A 259 -17.88 2.63 -28.06
CA SER A 259 -17.88 2.28 -29.50
C SER A 259 -16.72 2.94 -30.21
N ALA A 260 -15.92 2.15 -30.91
CA ALA A 260 -14.83 2.67 -31.72
C ALA A 260 -15.36 3.40 -32.95
N GLY A 261 -14.83 4.57 -33.23
CA GLY A 261 -15.09 5.28 -34.47
C GLY A 261 -14.44 4.62 -35.67
N ASP A 262 -13.13 4.37 -35.57
CA ASP A 262 -12.33 3.64 -36.54
C ASP A 262 -11.12 2.99 -35.84
N TYR A 263 -11.28 1.75 -35.38
CA TYR A 263 -10.24 1.01 -34.67
C TYR A 263 -8.91 0.85 -35.45
N ARG A 264 -8.93 0.97 -36.76
CA ARG A 264 -7.73 0.83 -37.62
C ARG A 264 -6.81 2.02 -37.54
N THR A 265 -7.36 3.19 -37.24
CA THR A 265 -6.61 4.45 -37.13
C THR A 265 -6.40 4.87 -35.67
N PHE A 266 -6.79 4.02 -34.72
CA PHE A 266 -6.70 4.33 -33.29
C PHE A 266 -5.24 4.53 -32.84
N LYS A 267 -5.02 5.65 -32.15
CA LYS A 267 -3.73 6.07 -31.63
C LYS A 267 -3.87 6.62 -30.20
N VAL A 268 -3.08 6.12 -29.28
CA VAL A 268 -2.94 6.69 -27.95
C VAL A 268 -2.10 7.96 -28.03
N LEU A 269 -2.56 9.02 -27.40
CA LEU A 269 -1.86 10.31 -27.30
C LEU A 269 -1.12 10.44 -25.95
N ASN A 270 -1.75 10.03 -24.87
CA ASN A 270 -1.16 9.92 -23.54
C ASN A 270 -1.98 8.93 -22.68
N GLU A 271 -1.72 8.89 -21.36
CA GLU A 271 -2.45 8.03 -20.44
C GLU A 271 -3.98 8.22 -20.48
N PHE A 272 -4.48 9.42 -20.79
CA PHE A 272 -5.89 9.78 -20.67
C PHE A 272 -6.60 9.98 -22.00
N TYR A 273 -5.86 10.36 -23.05
CA TYR A 273 -6.40 10.68 -24.37
C TYR A 273 -5.95 9.72 -25.44
N ALA A 274 -6.88 9.39 -26.30
CA ALA A 274 -6.63 8.68 -27.55
C ALA A 274 -7.46 9.29 -28.68
N VAL A 275 -7.13 8.95 -29.92
CA VAL A 275 -7.79 9.48 -31.12
C VAL A 275 -7.86 8.39 -32.18
N ASP A 276 -8.93 8.41 -32.97
CA ASP A 276 -9.00 7.75 -34.26
C ASP A 276 -9.42 8.73 -35.36
N SER A 277 -9.69 8.28 -36.57
CA SER A 277 -10.07 9.17 -37.69
C SER A 277 -11.43 9.84 -37.49
N LYS A 278 -12.25 9.39 -36.54
CA LYS A 278 -13.62 9.85 -36.32
C LYS A 278 -13.85 10.49 -34.95
N CYS A 279 -13.14 10.00 -33.92
CA CYS A 279 -13.39 10.33 -32.54
C CYS A 279 -12.11 10.71 -31.79
N VAL A 280 -12.28 11.59 -30.79
CA VAL A 280 -11.31 11.79 -29.70
C VAL A 280 -11.87 11.14 -28.45
N TYR A 281 -11.02 10.44 -27.71
CA TYR A 281 -11.38 9.74 -26.49
C TYR A 281 -10.69 10.37 -25.29
N TYR A 282 -11.41 10.53 -24.20
CA TYR A 282 -10.87 10.79 -22.89
C TYR A 282 -11.29 9.64 -21.96
N LYS A 283 -10.33 8.79 -21.59
CA LYS A 283 -10.63 7.55 -20.86
C LYS A 283 -11.71 6.75 -21.62
N ASN A 284 -12.80 6.43 -20.94
CA ASN A 284 -13.94 5.68 -21.49
C ASN A 284 -15.05 6.54 -22.09
N ASN A 285 -14.79 7.81 -22.46
CA ASN A 285 -15.79 8.71 -23.04
C ASN A 285 -15.30 9.29 -24.36
N ILE A 286 -16.23 9.49 -25.29
CA ILE A 286 -15.97 10.30 -26.49
C ILE A 286 -15.99 11.77 -26.09
N VAL A 287 -14.98 12.50 -26.54
CA VAL A 287 -14.90 13.96 -26.36
C VAL A 287 -15.80 14.64 -27.38
N GLU A 288 -16.99 15.01 -26.95
CA GLU A 288 -18.00 15.56 -27.84
C GLU A 288 -17.55 16.90 -28.51
N GLY A 289 -17.70 16.96 -29.82
CA GLY A 289 -17.37 18.13 -30.61
C GLY A 289 -15.90 18.39 -30.86
N ALA A 290 -15.01 17.49 -30.43
CA ALA A 290 -13.59 17.56 -30.73
C ALA A 290 -13.32 17.15 -32.17
N ASP A 291 -12.41 17.86 -32.84
CA ASP A 291 -11.93 17.54 -34.18
C ASP A 291 -10.72 16.61 -34.10
N PRO A 292 -10.87 15.30 -34.42
CA PRO A 292 -9.79 14.34 -34.31
C PRO A 292 -8.56 14.66 -35.17
N ALA A 293 -8.77 15.31 -36.31
CA ALA A 293 -7.70 15.61 -37.26
C ALA A 293 -6.70 16.66 -36.73
N SER A 294 -7.13 17.52 -35.82
CA SER A 294 -6.31 18.61 -35.24
C SER A 294 -6.08 18.46 -33.74
N PHE A 295 -6.62 17.41 -33.13
CA PHE A 295 -6.55 17.25 -31.68
C PHE A 295 -5.13 16.89 -31.19
N ALA A 296 -4.68 17.59 -30.17
CA ALA A 296 -3.42 17.32 -29.49
C ALA A 296 -3.52 17.56 -27.99
N VAL A 297 -2.77 16.79 -27.21
CA VAL A 297 -2.59 17.00 -25.78
C VAL A 297 -1.67 18.20 -25.55
N LEU A 298 -1.98 19.05 -24.59
CA LEU A 298 -1.16 20.22 -24.26
C LEU A 298 0.14 19.77 -23.56
N LYS A 299 1.25 20.28 -24.04
CA LYS A 299 2.58 19.94 -23.53
C LYS A 299 2.69 20.31 -22.02
N GLY A 300 2.97 19.31 -21.19
CA GLY A 300 3.10 19.47 -19.73
C GLY A 300 1.78 19.55 -18.98
N GLU A 301 0.65 19.34 -19.64
CA GLU A 301 -0.68 19.37 -19.05
C GLU A 301 -1.50 18.17 -19.53
N ASP A 302 -1.24 17.00 -19.02
CA ASP A 302 -1.77 15.72 -19.51
C ASP A 302 -3.29 15.58 -19.49
N LEU A 303 -3.98 16.37 -18.64
CA LEU A 303 -5.44 16.40 -18.56
C LEU A 303 -6.07 17.38 -19.56
N TYR A 304 -5.25 18.18 -20.26
CA TYR A 304 -5.72 19.16 -21.24
C TYR A 304 -5.46 18.71 -22.67
N GLY A 305 -6.48 18.80 -23.48
CA GLY A 305 -6.40 18.66 -24.93
C GLY A 305 -6.88 19.92 -25.65
N GLN A 306 -6.49 20.10 -26.89
CA GLN A 306 -7.00 21.14 -27.77
C GLN A 306 -7.11 20.64 -29.19
N ASP A 307 -8.07 21.17 -29.93
CA ASP A 307 -8.12 21.11 -31.37
C ASP A 307 -8.02 22.54 -31.97
N LYS A 308 -8.25 22.68 -33.26
CA LYS A 308 -8.20 23.99 -33.93
C LYS A 308 -9.26 25.00 -33.43
N HIS A 309 -10.30 24.54 -32.71
CA HIS A 309 -11.44 25.38 -32.32
C HIS A 309 -11.52 25.54 -30.80
N HIS A 310 -11.24 24.50 -30.03
CA HIS A 310 -11.59 24.39 -28.63
C HIS A 310 -10.46 23.87 -27.77
N VAL A 311 -10.56 24.18 -26.48
CA VAL A 311 -9.73 23.60 -25.41
C VAL A 311 -10.60 22.70 -24.55
N TYR A 312 -10.06 21.56 -24.16
CA TYR A 312 -10.75 20.55 -23.36
C TYR A 312 -9.97 20.27 -22.07
N TYR A 313 -10.68 20.17 -20.97
CA TYR A 313 -10.16 19.71 -19.68
C TYR A 313 -10.89 18.43 -19.28
N GLU A 314 -10.17 17.37 -19.02
CA GLU A 314 -10.74 16.05 -18.69
C GLU A 314 -11.86 15.61 -19.66
N GLY A 315 -11.61 15.79 -20.94
CA GLY A 315 -12.56 15.44 -21.99
C GLY A 315 -13.75 16.40 -22.16
N THR A 316 -13.85 17.44 -21.35
CA THR A 316 -14.94 18.42 -21.42
C THR A 316 -14.43 19.78 -21.92
N ARG A 317 -15.20 20.45 -22.77
CA ARG A 317 -14.83 21.77 -23.32
C ARG A 317 -14.63 22.81 -22.23
N ASP A 318 -13.43 23.40 -22.14
CA ASP A 318 -13.08 24.50 -21.21
C ASP A 318 -13.28 25.87 -21.81
N ARG A 319 -14.50 26.39 -21.71
CA ARG A 319 -14.86 27.72 -22.20
C ARG A 319 -14.17 28.89 -21.48
N LEU A 320 -13.73 28.69 -20.23
CA LEU A 320 -13.06 29.75 -19.48
C LEU A 320 -11.64 29.93 -19.98
N ARG A 321 -10.94 28.88 -20.27
CA ARG A 321 -9.58 28.91 -20.81
C ARG A 321 -9.57 29.43 -22.26
N GLU A 322 -10.58 29.12 -23.06
CA GLU A 322 -10.76 29.66 -24.39
C GLU A 322 -10.88 31.19 -24.37
N LYS A 323 -11.74 31.76 -23.50
CA LYS A 323 -11.90 33.21 -23.35
C LYS A 323 -10.64 33.93 -22.92
N SER A 324 -9.87 33.33 -21.99
CA SER A 324 -8.59 33.90 -21.52
C SER A 324 -7.52 33.92 -22.60
N ARG A 325 -7.54 32.99 -23.56
CA ARG A 325 -6.63 32.97 -24.72
C ARG A 325 -7.02 34.04 -25.74
N GLN A 326 -8.30 34.21 -26.04
CA GLN A 326 -8.80 35.24 -26.95
C GLN A 326 -8.47 36.64 -26.45
N GLY A 327 -8.67 36.93 -25.15
CA GLY A 327 -8.33 38.21 -24.54
C GLY A 327 -6.84 38.54 -24.55
N LYS A 328 -5.94 37.53 -24.51
CA LYS A 328 -4.49 37.75 -24.66
C LYS A 328 -4.09 38.10 -26.10
N HIS A 329 -4.78 37.58 -27.09
CA HIS A 329 -4.52 37.89 -28.50
C HIS A 329 -5.00 39.30 -28.92
N GLU A 330 -6.05 39.82 -28.27
CA GLU A 330 -6.56 41.19 -28.52
C GLU A 330 -5.68 42.28 -27.88
N VAL A 331 -5.00 41.96 -26.74
CA VAL A 331 -4.11 42.91 -26.05
C VAL A 331 -2.72 43.00 -26.69
N SER A 332 -2.36 42.05 -27.57
CA SER A 332 -1.05 41.98 -28.24
C SER A 332 -1.07 42.49 -29.69
N LYS A 333 -2.16 43.05 -30.13
CA LYS A 333 -2.30 43.84 -31.41
C LYS A 333 -2.43 45.32 -31.10
#